data_3e371517d85009a7486533ef1a81fea9
#
_entry.id   3e371517d85009a7486533ef1a81fea9
#
_cell.length_a   1.000
_cell.length_b   1.000
_cell.length_c   1.000
_cell.angle_alpha   90.00
_cell.angle_beta   90.00
_cell.angle_gamma   90.00
#
_symmetry.space_group_name_H-M   'P 1'
#
loop_
_entity.id
_entity.type
_entity.pdbx_description
1 polymer ?
#
loop_
_entity_poly.entity_id
_entity_poly.type
_entity_poly.pdbx_seq_one_letter_code
_entity_poly.pdbx_strand_id
1 'polypeptide(L)'
;MFFKYLTFLTVAAFAMVGSLHAAQSRTYADALKRAGGKKPVVLFCYGANYDDYSLKVRDEFINNRRSPVFKVLSREIFVVVPVYQLPDDREKKEHDKVMGGRRLPGGIWSYPSLTVVDGQGNFRGAVQSSDLIADPEKAATALSELLEDFKEQERILDRAEKASGSNKNKLMREALNISDVRVPGHKSCDPANDGLVQALQKKSIADANNHVRSIINNNNFTKLERQMILSAYAGHVRRNKGPIPLLRAIYTEMRNIDPKSSYAAYAEGAIELWVVPHEVDTSAKPRPDKEKEDSEKPGN
;
A
#
# COMPACT_ATOMS: atom_id res chain seq x y z
N MET A 1 -13.44 -51.28 -23.74
CA MET A 1 -12.45 -50.65 -22.83
C MET A 1 -12.12 -49.19 -23.22
N PHE A 2 -12.29 -48.77 -24.46
CA PHE A 2 -11.94 -47.40 -24.95
C PHE A 2 -12.87 -46.28 -24.41
N PHE A 3 -14.12 -46.55 -24.10
CA PHE A 3 -15.08 -45.50 -23.66
C PHE A 3 -14.81 -44.97 -22.23
N LYS A 4 -14.17 -45.77 -21.35
CA LYS A 4 -13.90 -45.33 -19.98
C LYS A 4 -12.75 -44.31 -19.89
N TYR A 5 -11.82 -44.32 -20.83
CA TYR A 5 -10.69 -43.38 -20.85
C TYR A 5 -11.04 -42.02 -21.44
N LEU A 6 -12.03 -41.99 -22.36
CA LEU A 6 -12.48 -40.73 -22.96
C LEU A 6 -13.22 -39.85 -21.97
N THR A 7 -14.03 -40.44 -21.07
CA THR A 7 -14.75 -39.71 -20.01
C THR A 7 -13.79 -39.16 -18.94
N PHE A 8 -12.70 -39.87 -18.62
CA PHE A 8 -11.73 -39.36 -17.65
C PHE A 8 -10.90 -38.19 -18.19
N LEU A 9 -10.57 -38.17 -19.46
CA LEU A 9 -9.81 -37.06 -20.10
C LEU A 9 -10.68 -35.81 -20.22
N THR A 10 -11.98 -35.94 -20.51
CA THR A 10 -12.88 -34.78 -20.57
C THR A 10 -13.16 -34.19 -19.20
N VAL A 11 -13.29 -35.00 -18.14
CA VAL A 11 -13.50 -34.50 -16.78
C VAL A 11 -12.23 -33.84 -16.24
N ALA A 12 -11.03 -34.37 -16.55
CA ALA A 12 -9.77 -33.72 -16.17
C ALA A 12 -9.54 -32.39 -16.92
N ALA A 13 -9.89 -32.30 -18.20
CA ALA A 13 -9.80 -31.07 -18.97
C ALA A 13 -10.81 -30.01 -18.46
N PHE A 14 -12.02 -30.39 -18.09
CA PHE A 14 -13.00 -29.48 -17.49
C PHE A 14 -12.58 -29.03 -16.07
N ALA A 15 -11.95 -29.89 -15.28
CA ALA A 15 -11.41 -29.53 -13.96
C ALA A 15 -10.26 -28.53 -14.07
N MET A 16 -9.38 -28.67 -15.09
CA MET A 16 -8.30 -27.71 -15.31
C MET A 16 -8.79 -26.34 -15.83
N VAL A 17 -9.81 -26.31 -16.67
CA VAL A 17 -10.42 -25.06 -17.15
C VAL A 17 -11.22 -24.38 -16.03
N GLY A 18 -11.88 -25.14 -15.16
CA GLY A 18 -12.58 -24.63 -13.98
C GLY A 18 -11.67 -24.02 -12.93
N SER A 19 -10.44 -24.51 -12.77
CA SER A 19 -9.47 -23.99 -11.79
C SER A 19 -8.84 -22.66 -12.20
N LEU A 20 -8.72 -22.37 -13.50
CA LEU A 20 -8.17 -21.10 -14.00
C LEU A 20 -9.13 -19.91 -13.85
N HIS A 21 -10.44 -20.16 -13.80
CA HIS A 21 -11.45 -19.12 -13.51
C HIS A 21 -11.68 -18.95 -12.00
N ALA A 22 -11.14 -19.83 -11.17
CA ALA A 22 -11.34 -19.83 -9.73
C ALA A 22 -10.47 -18.80 -8.98
N ALA A 23 -9.39 -18.31 -9.57
CA ALA A 23 -8.45 -17.37 -8.92
C ALA A 23 -9.03 -15.95 -8.85
N GLN A 24 -9.56 -15.44 -9.96
CA GLN A 24 -10.15 -14.08 -9.99
C GLN A 24 -11.54 -14.07 -9.36
N SER A 25 -11.76 -13.18 -8.39
CA SER A 25 -13.08 -12.88 -7.83
C SER A 25 -13.71 -11.68 -8.52
N ARG A 26 -15.02 -11.69 -8.66
CA ARG A 26 -15.77 -10.58 -9.28
C ARG A 26 -15.83 -9.35 -8.37
N THR A 27 -15.89 -9.58 -7.06
CA THR A 27 -15.95 -8.50 -6.07
C THR A 27 -14.96 -8.75 -4.95
N TYR A 28 -14.56 -7.67 -4.28
CA TYR A 28 -13.70 -7.74 -3.12
C TYR A 28 -14.39 -8.46 -1.95
N ALA A 29 -15.68 -8.21 -1.75
CA ALA A 29 -16.47 -8.91 -0.72
C ALA A 29 -16.45 -10.44 -0.93
N ASP A 30 -16.63 -10.93 -2.20
CA ASP A 30 -16.55 -12.34 -2.51
C ASP A 30 -15.13 -12.91 -2.31
N ALA A 31 -14.10 -12.14 -2.66
CA ALA A 31 -12.72 -12.53 -2.44
C ALA A 31 -12.44 -12.79 -0.96
N LEU A 32 -12.83 -11.86 -0.08
CA LEU A 32 -12.69 -12.00 1.37
C LEU A 32 -13.46 -13.21 1.91
N LYS A 33 -14.70 -13.43 1.43
CA LYS A 33 -15.49 -14.61 1.79
C LYS A 33 -14.78 -15.91 1.41
N ARG A 34 -14.21 -15.97 0.20
CA ARG A 34 -13.45 -17.14 -0.30
C ARG A 34 -12.14 -17.35 0.48
N ALA A 35 -11.51 -16.28 0.92
CA ALA A 35 -10.28 -16.34 1.72
C ALA A 35 -10.49 -16.97 3.10
N GLY A 36 -11.72 -16.93 3.64
CA GLY A 36 -12.07 -17.60 4.90
C GLY A 36 -11.27 -17.14 6.10
N GLY A 37 -10.78 -15.90 6.07
CA GLY A 37 -9.96 -15.29 7.14
C GLY A 37 -8.47 -15.63 7.11
N LYS A 38 -8.06 -16.71 6.42
CA LYS A 38 -6.67 -17.23 6.51
C LYS A 38 -5.84 -17.09 5.22
N LYS A 39 -6.50 -16.98 4.06
CA LYS A 39 -5.79 -16.89 2.78
C LYS A 39 -5.55 -15.43 2.41
N PRO A 40 -4.46 -15.11 1.71
CA PRO A 40 -4.25 -13.78 1.17
C PRO A 40 -5.24 -13.48 0.05
N VAL A 41 -5.59 -12.22 -0.08
CA VAL A 41 -6.30 -11.68 -1.24
C VAL A 41 -5.42 -10.60 -1.86
N VAL A 42 -5.22 -10.67 -3.17
CA VAL A 42 -4.46 -9.67 -3.91
C VAL A 42 -5.43 -8.72 -4.60
N LEU A 43 -5.32 -7.43 -4.33
CA LEU A 43 -6.03 -6.39 -5.05
C LEU A 43 -5.08 -5.80 -6.09
N PHE A 44 -5.39 -5.96 -7.37
CA PHE A 44 -4.75 -5.19 -8.41
C PHE A 44 -5.56 -3.90 -8.60
N CYS A 45 -5.07 -2.82 -8.05
CA CYS A 45 -5.67 -1.49 -8.17
C CYS A 45 -5.02 -0.75 -9.34
N TYR A 46 -5.82 -0.30 -10.30
CA TYR A 46 -5.34 0.49 -11.44
C TYR A 46 -6.10 1.81 -11.52
N GLY A 47 -5.46 2.83 -12.11
CA GLY A 47 -6.10 4.14 -12.32
C GLY A 47 -7.30 4.05 -13.23
N ALA A 48 -8.03 5.16 -13.36
CA ALA A 48 -9.19 5.27 -14.22
C ALA A 48 -8.85 5.06 -15.71
N ASN A 49 -9.89 4.87 -16.53
CA ASN A 49 -9.74 4.60 -17.96
C ASN A 49 -9.07 5.73 -18.78
N TYR A 50 -8.82 6.87 -18.18
CA TYR A 50 -8.03 7.97 -18.76
C TYR A 50 -6.53 7.90 -18.44
N ASP A 51 -6.09 6.95 -17.61
CA ASP A 51 -4.68 6.71 -17.31
C ASP A 51 -4.10 5.61 -18.19
N ASP A 52 -3.57 6.01 -19.33
CA ASP A 52 -2.97 5.10 -20.33
C ASP A 52 -1.88 4.19 -19.73
N TYR A 53 -1.13 4.68 -18.75
CA TYR A 53 -0.12 3.88 -18.08
C TYR A 53 -0.74 2.76 -17.26
N SER A 54 -1.72 3.07 -16.43
CA SER A 54 -2.45 2.06 -15.65
C SER A 54 -3.14 1.03 -16.53
N LEU A 55 -3.67 1.44 -17.68
CA LEU A 55 -4.30 0.53 -18.64
C LEU A 55 -3.28 -0.43 -19.26
N LYS A 56 -2.12 0.07 -19.66
CA LYS A 56 -1.01 -0.76 -20.18
C LYS A 56 -0.54 -1.79 -19.15
N VAL A 57 -0.37 -1.37 -17.89
CA VAL A 57 0.02 -2.28 -16.80
C VAL A 57 -1.08 -3.30 -16.54
N ARG A 58 -2.36 -2.91 -16.55
CA ARG A 58 -3.48 -3.85 -16.43
C ARG A 58 -3.46 -4.89 -17.55
N ASP A 59 -3.27 -4.47 -18.78
CA ASP A 59 -3.24 -5.37 -19.93
C ASP A 59 -2.07 -6.34 -19.83
N GLU A 60 -0.89 -5.87 -19.39
CA GLU A 60 0.26 -6.74 -19.16
C GLU A 60 0.04 -7.70 -17.98
N PHE A 61 -0.47 -7.22 -16.84
CA PHE A 61 -0.56 -8.04 -15.62
C PHE A 61 -1.76 -8.98 -15.60
N ILE A 62 -2.87 -8.60 -16.22
CA ILE A 62 -4.14 -9.32 -16.12
C ILE A 62 -4.53 -10.01 -17.41
N ASN A 63 -4.35 -9.35 -18.56
CA ASN A 63 -4.80 -9.87 -19.86
C ASN A 63 -3.72 -10.72 -20.53
N ASN A 64 -2.43 -10.43 -20.28
CA ASN A 64 -1.32 -11.25 -20.76
C ASN A 64 -1.09 -12.46 -19.83
N ARG A 65 -1.67 -13.61 -20.18
CA ARG A 65 -1.54 -14.87 -19.39
C ARG A 65 -0.10 -15.41 -19.32
N ARG A 66 0.82 -14.92 -20.14
CA ARG A 66 2.24 -15.28 -20.10
C ARG A 66 3.03 -14.39 -19.15
N SER A 67 2.46 -13.28 -18.71
CA SER A 67 3.09 -12.35 -17.77
C SER A 67 3.52 -13.07 -16.49
N PRO A 68 4.73 -12.78 -15.97
CA PRO A 68 5.18 -13.28 -14.67
C PRO A 68 4.20 -12.91 -13.57
N VAL A 69 3.65 -11.70 -13.56
CA VAL A 69 2.66 -11.23 -12.58
C VAL A 69 1.38 -12.06 -12.66
N PHE A 70 0.85 -12.31 -13.88
CA PHE A 70 -0.35 -13.15 -14.02
C PHE A 70 -0.14 -14.56 -13.47
N LYS A 71 1.03 -15.15 -13.67
CA LYS A 71 1.37 -16.48 -13.14
C LYS A 71 1.33 -16.52 -11.61
N VAL A 72 1.76 -15.46 -10.93
CA VAL A 72 1.65 -15.32 -9.47
C VAL A 72 0.17 -15.16 -9.09
N LEU A 73 -0.53 -14.18 -9.69
CA LEU A 73 -1.94 -13.90 -9.40
C LEU A 73 -2.84 -15.11 -9.60
N SER A 74 -2.59 -15.91 -10.65
CA SER A 74 -3.43 -17.09 -10.96
C SER A 74 -3.41 -18.19 -9.90
N ARG A 75 -2.46 -18.15 -8.97
CA ARG A 75 -2.33 -19.09 -7.85
C ARG A 75 -3.02 -18.60 -6.57
N GLU A 76 -3.39 -17.33 -6.54
CA GLU A 76 -3.95 -16.66 -5.37
C GLU A 76 -5.38 -16.18 -5.64
N ILE A 77 -6.11 -15.81 -4.60
CA ILE A 77 -7.40 -15.11 -4.76
C ILE A 77 -7.08 -13.66 -5.11
N PHE A 78 -7.54 -13.17 -6.26
CA PHE A 78 -7.29 -11.79 -6.64
C PHE A 78 -8.54 -11.08 -7.17
N VAL A 79 -8.52 -9.75 -7.08
CA VAL A 79 -9.56 -8.84 -7.58
C VAL A 79 -8.91 -7.71 -8.36
N VAL A 80 -9.50 -7.36 -9.49
CA VAL A 80 -9.10 -6.20 -10.30
C VAL A 80 -9.99 -5.03 -9.94
N VAL A 81 -9.41 -3.97 -9.40
CA VAL A 81 -10.13 -2.82 -8.85
C VAL A 81 -9.83 -1.57 -9.66
N PRO A 82 -10.80 -1.03 -10.39
CA PRO A 82 -10.67 0.30 -10.99
C PRO A 82 -10.74 1.36 -9.88
N VAL A 83 -9.83 2.33 -9.90
CA VAL A 83 -9.80 3.43 -8.93
C VAL A 83 -10.21 4.71 -9.62
N TYR A 84 -11.22 5.37 -9.10
CA TYR A 84 -11.66 6.68 -9.57
C TYR A 84 -10.97 7.82 -8.80
N GLN A 85 -10.78 8.96 -9.44
CA GLN A 85 -10.17 10.13 -8.82
C GLN A 85 -11.21 11.15 -8.36
N LEU A 86 -12.30 11.29 -9.11
CA LEU A 86 -13.36 12.23 -8.81
C LEU A 86 -14.68 11.51 -8.49
N PRO A 87 -15.53 12.06 -7.62
CA PRO A 87 -16.78 11.42 -7.20
C PRO A 87 -17.80 11.20 -8.33
N ASP A 88 -17.71 11.95 -9.43
CA ASP A 88 -18.57 11.89 -10.62
C ASP A 88 -17.94 11.08 -11.77
N ASP A 89 -16.75 10.52 -11.59
CA ASP A 89 -16.13 9.66 -12.58
C ASP A 89 -17.03 8.45 -12.92
N ARG A 90 -17.03 8.06 -14.19
CA ARG A 90 -17.77 6.88 -14.65
C ARG A 90 -17.31 5.61 -13.96
N GLU A 91 -16.04 5.53 -13.68
CA GLU A 91 -15.36 4.43 -13.00
C GLU A 91 -15.87 4.23 -11.57
N LYS A 92 -16.46 5.27 -10.95
CA LYS A 92 -17.02 5.16 -9.60
C LYS A 92 -18.07 4.05 -9.49
N LYS A 93 -18.95 3.92 -10.48
CA LYS A 93 -19.98 2.85 -10.48
C LYS A 93 -19.36 1.46 -10.56
N GLU A 94 -18.31 1.32 -11.37
CA GLU A 94 -17.60 0.06 -11.50
C GLU A 94 -16.78 -0.24 -10.24
N HIS A 95 -16.10 0.76 -9.71
CA HIS A 95 -15.41 0.67 -8.43
C HIS A 95 -16.35 0.19 -7.32
N ASP A 96 -17.46 0.87 -7.10
CA ASP A 96 -18.44 0.56 -6.05
C ASP A 96 -18.99 -0.87 -6.21
N LYS A 97 -19.25 -1.30 -7.44
CA LYS A 97 -19.68 -2.66 -7.78
C LYS A 97 -18.60 -3.69 -7.42
N VAL A 98 -17.35 -3.44 -7.80
CA VAL A 98 -16.23 -4.35 -7.52
C VAL A 98 -15.94 -4.40 -6.04
N MET A 99 -15.97 -3.27 -5.34
CA MET A 99 -15.74 -3.22 -3.91
C MET A 99 -16.83 -3.91 -3.08
N GLY A 100 -18.05 -3.99 -3.59
CA GLY A 100 -19.16 -4.70 -2.92
C GLY A 100 -19.48 -4.12 -1.52
N GLY A 101 -19.45 -2.79 -1.38
CA GLY A 101 -19.68 -2.08 -0.13
C GLY A 101 -18.47 -2.05 0.82
N ARG A 102 -17.33 -2.58 0.42
CA ARG A 102 -16.08 -2.49 1.17
C ARG A 102 -15.31 -1.23 0.78
N ARG A 103 -14.40 -0.80 1.65
CA ARG A 103 -13.43 0.27 1.34
C ARG A 103 -12.10 -0.33 0.93
N LEU A 104 -11.33 0.42 0.12
CA LEU A 104 -9.95 0.07 -0.11
C LEU A 104 -9.18 0.09 1.21
N PRO A 105 -8.28 -0.88 1.42
CA PRO A 105 -7.43 -0.88 2.61
C PRO A 105 -6.54 0.37 2.63
N GLY A 106 -6.25 0.88 3.83
CA GLY A 106 -5.22 1.91 3.99
C GLY A 106 -3.86 1.39 3.55
N GLY A 107 -2.93 2.31 3.25
CA GLY A 107 -1.57 1.94 2.82
C GLY A 107 -1.38 1.89 1.30
N ILE A 108 -2.43 2.06 0.50
CA ILE A 108 -2.34 2.24 -0.95
C ILE A 108 -2.21 3.74 -1.23
N TRP A 109 -1.08 4.15 -1.79
CA TRP A 109 -0.78 5.57 -2.05
C TRP A 109 -0.46 5.88 -3.50
N SER A 110 -0.27 4.86 -4.35
CA SER A 110 -0.06 5.02 -5.79
C SER A 110 -0.80 3.97 -6.60
N TYR A 111 -1.05 4.26 -7.86
CA TYR A 111 -1.66 3.39 -8.85
C TYR A 111 -0.84 3.40 -10.14
N PRO A 112 -0.72 2.26 -10.83
CA PRO A 112 -1.21 0.93 -10.46
C PRO A 112 -0.47 0.32 -9.27
N SER A 113 -1.12 -0.60 -8.53
CA SER A 113 -0.54 -1.30 -7.39
C SER A 113 -1.06 -2.73 -7.25
N LEU A 114 -0.22 -3.60 -6.67
CA LEU A 114 -0.58 -4.96 -6.25
C LEU A 114 -0.57 -4.98 -4.72
N THR A 115 -1.75 -5.01 -4.11
CA THR A 115 -1.91 -4.92 -2.66
C THR A 115 -2.34 -6.26 -2.10
N VAL A 116 -1.62 -6.76 -1.11
CA VAL A 116 -1.98 -7.97 -0.36
C VAL A 116 -2.75 -7.58 0.89
N VAL A 117 -3.87 -8.24 1.10
CA VAL A 117 -4.67 -8.15 2.33
C VAL A 117 -4.93 -9.55 2.88
N ASP A 118 -5.22 -9.64 4.18
CA ASP A 118 -5.69 -10.90 4.76
C ASP A 118 -7.17 -11.15 4.44
N GLY A 119 -7.68 -12.32 4.85
CA GLY A 119 -9.08 -12.68 4.62
C GLY A 119 -10.09 -11.84 5.38
N GLN A 120 -9.66 -10.94 6.26
CA GLN A 120 -10.49 -9.94 6.94
C GLN A 120 -10.46 -8.59 6.25
N GLY A 121 -9.54 -8.39 5.30
CA GLY A 121 -9.36 -7.16 4.55
C GLY A 121 -8.33 -6.20 5.14
N ASN A 122 -7.55 -6.65 6.12
CA ASN A 122 -6.47 -5.82 6.67
C ASN A 122 -5.28 -5.78 5.71
N PHE A 123 -4.71 -4.61 5.54
CA PHE A 123 -3.54 -4.39 4.69
C PHE A 123 -2.33 -5.19 5.19
N ARG A 124 -1.64 -5.88 4.28
CA ARG A 124 -0.47 -6.72 4.56
C ARG A 124 0.79 -6.26 3.83
N GLY A 125 0.64 -5.41 2.85
CA GLY A 125 1.71 -4.84 2.06
C GLY A 125 1.27 -4.56 0.63
N ALA A 126 2.10 -3.82 -0.13
CA ALA A 126 1.81 -3.53 -1.53
C ALA A 126 3.08 -3.36 -2.36
N VAL A 127 3.02 -3.82 -3.60
CA VAL A 127 3.97 -3.47 -4.66
C VAL A 127 3.36 -2.28 -5.40
N GLN A 128 3.92 -1.09 -5.21
CA GLN A 128 3.33 0.17 -5.70
C GLN A 128 4.36 1.24 -6.09
N SER A 129 5.65 0.90 -6.03
CA SER A 129 6.71 1.74 -6.59
C SER A 129 6.64 1.70 -8.13
N SER A 130 6.78 2.86 -8.78
CA SER A 130 6.78 2.97 -10.24
C SER A 130 7.82 2.06 -10.88
N ASP A 131 9.01 1.96 -10.30
CA ASP A 131 10.12 1.16 -10.83
C ASP A 131 9.84 -0.35 -10.76
N LEU A 132 9.11 -0.80 -9.73
CA LEU A 132 8.70 -2.19 -9.61
C LEU A 132 7.55 -2.51 -10.58
N ILE A 133 6.55 -1.63 -10.64
CA ILE A 133 5.37 -1.84 -11.49
C ILE A 133 5.69 -1.74 -12.98
N ALA A 134 6.69 -0.95 -13.37
CA ALA A 134 7.10 -0.83 -14.77
C ALA A 134 7.78 -2.10 -15.32
N ASP A 135 8.29 -2.96 -14.45
CA ASP A 135 8.99 -4.20 -14.79
C ASP A 135 8.21 -5.42 -14.29
N PRO A 136 7.55 -6.20 -15.17
CA PRO A 136 6.73 -7.35 -14.76
C PRO A 136 7.48 -8.43 -13.96
N GLU A 137 8.79 -8.65 -14.23
CA GLU A 137 9.59 -9.62 -13.48
C GLU A 137 9.86 -9.13 -12.06
N LYS A 138 10.21 -7.85 -11.90
CA LYS A 138 10.41 -7.25 -10.57
C LYS A 138 9.11 -7.21 -9.78
N ALA A 139 8.01 -6.83 -10.44
CA ALA A 139 6.69 -6.82 -9.81
C ALA A 139 6.26 -8.22 -9.33
N ALA A 140 6.49 -9.26 -10.16
CA ALA A 140 6.19 -10.63 -9.81
C ALA A 140 7.05 -11.14 -8.65
N THR A 141 8.34 -10.82 -8.65
CA THR A 141 9.28 -11.18 -7.57
C THR A 141 8.84 -10.53 -6.26
N ALA A 142 8.63 -9.21 -6.26
CA ALA A 142 8.21 -8.47 -5.07
C ALA A 142 6.83 -8.94 -4.54
N LEU A 143 5.88 -9.25 -5.43
CA LEU A 143 4.60 -9.83 -5.02
C LEU A 143 4.77 -11.23 -4.42
N SER A 144 5.62 -12.06 -5.00
CA SER A 144 5.88 -13.41 -4.49
C SER A 144 6.51 -13.37 -3.10
N GLU A 145 7.51 -12.52 -2.89
CA GLU A 145 8.14 -12.31 -1.58
C GLU A 145 7.11 -11.87 -0.54
N LEU A 146 6.26 -10.90 -0.87
CA LEU A 146 5.20 -10.41 0.02
C LEU A 146 4.19 -11.51 0.38
N LEU A 147 3.85 -12.38 -0.57
CA LEU A 147 2.95 -13.51 -0.34
C LEU A 147 3.61 -14.62 0.50
N GLU A 148 4.91 -14.86 0.33
CA GLU A 148 5.67 -15.79 1.15
C GLU A 148 5.78 -15.29 2.59
N ASP A 149 6.10 -14.03 2.80
CA ASP A 149 6.12 -13.39 4.12
C ASP A 149 4.77 -13.50 4.80
N PHE A 150 3.67 -13.26 4.07
CA PHE A 150 2.32 -13.45 4.59
C PHE A 150 2.11 -14.89 5.07
N LYS A 151 2.42 -15.88 4.23
CA LYS A 151 2.19 -17.30 4.55
C LYS A 151 3.04 -17.75 5.75
N GLU A 152 4.28 -17.31 5.82
CA GLU A 152 5.17 -17.62 6.93
C GLU A 152 4.67 -16.98 8.24
N GLN A 153 4.24 -15.73 8.18
CA GLN A 153 3.66 -15.06 9.35
C GLN A 153 2.40 -15.77 9.86
N GLU A 154 1.47 -16.14 8.97
CA GLU A 154 0.27 -16.90 9.35
C GLU A 154 0.62 -18.27 9.97
N ARG A 155 1.64 -18.96 9.43
CA ARG A 155 2.13 -20.22 9.99
C ARG A 155 2.65 -20.04 11.42
N ILE A 156 3.35 -18.96 11.70
CA ILE A 156 3.85 -18.65 13.05
C ILE A 156 2.70 -18.29 13.97
N LEU A 157 1.72 -17.52 13.51
CA LEU A 157 0.54 -17.14 14.28
C LEU A 157 -0.30 -18.37 14.64
N ASP A 158 -0.51 -19.32 13.72
CA ASP A 158 -1.19 -20.60 14.00
C ASP A 158 -0.46 -21.42 15.08
N ARG A 159 0.88 -21.36 15.13
CA ARG A 159 1.66 -21.96 16.22
C ARG A 159 1.53 -21.22 17.52
N ALA A 160 1.50 -19.88 17.45
CA ALA A 160 1.32 -19.03 18.64
C ALA A 160 -0.05 -19.21 19.28
N GLU A 161 -1.12 -19.43 18.51
CA GLU A 161 -2.44 -19.75 19.04
C GLU A 161 -2.47 -21.01 19.89
N LYS A 162 -1.65 -22.00 19.53
CA LYS A 162 -1.55 -23.30 20.24
C LYS A 162 -0.54 -23.28 21.39
N ALA A 163 0.25 -22.22 21.50
CA ALA A 163 1.27 -22.06 22.53
C ALA A 163 0.75 -21.26 23.72
N SER A 164 1.43 -21.37 24.87
CA SER A 164 1.14 -20.61 26.09
C SER A 164 2.40 -19.98 26.68
N GLY A 165 2.22 -18.99 27.57
CA GLY A 165 3.28 -18.36 28.33
C GLY A 165 4.38 -17.72 27.47
N SER A 166 5.63 -17.92 27.84
CA SER A 166 6.77 -17.29 27.18
C SER A 166 6.96 -17.76 25.73
N ASN A 167 6.58 -18.99 25.41
CA ASN A 167 6.69 -19.52 24.06
C ASN A 167 5.71 -18.81 23.08
N LYS A 168 4.48 -18.55 23.55
CA LYS A 168 3.51 -17.74 22.79
C LYS A 168 4.09 -16.35 22.50
N ASN A 169 4.63 -15.69 23.51
CA ASN A 169 5.21 -14.35 23.37
C ASN A 169 6.40 -14.33 22.39
N LYS A 170 7.23 -15.40 22.41
CA LYS A 170 8.34 -15.55 21.46
C LYS A 170 7.83 -15.66 20.02
N LEU A 171 6.85 -16.52 19.76
CA LEU A 171 6.26 -16.73 18.43
C LEU A 171 5.55 -15.44 17.95
N MET A 172 4.85 -14.72 18.83
CA MET A 172 4.24 -13.43 18.46
C MET A 172 5.29 -12.40 18.03
N ARG A 173 6.45 -12.33 18.70
CA ARG A 173 7.55 -11.46 18.29
C ARG A 173 8.18 -11.92 16.98
N GLU A 174 8.33 -13.22 16.78
CA GLU A 174 8.83 -13.79 15.53
C GLU A 174 7.92 -13.39 14.35
N ALA A 175 6.59 -13.52 14.51
CA ALA A 175 5.61 -13.10 13.51
C ALA A 175 5.68 -11.59 13.23
N LEU A 176 5.90 -10.74 14.25
CA LEU A 176 6.07 -9.30 14.08
C LEU A 176 7.34 -8.92 13.30
N ASN A 177 8.38 -9.74 13.38
CA ASN A 177 9.65 -9.47 12.70
C ASN A 177 9.62 -9.82 11.20
N ILE A 178 8.70 -10.70 10.77
CA ILE A 178 8.61 -11.10 9.36
C ILE A 178 7.99 -9.99 8.53
N SER A 179 6.95 -9.35 9.02
CA SER A 179 6.21 -8.34 8.28
C SER A 179 5.71 -7.27 9.24
N ASP A 180 5.63 -6.02 8.75
CA ASP A 180 5.09 -4.86 9.48
C ASP A 180 3.58 -4.96 9.75
N VAL A 181 3.05 -6.16 9.76
CA VAL A 181 1.62 -6.41 9.85
C VAL A 181 1.16 -6.56 11.27
N ARG A 182 -0.06 -6.12 11.52
CA ARG A 182 -0.77 -6.30 12.78
C ARG A 182 -0.88 -7.77 13.13
N VAL A 183 -0.22 -8.17 14.20
CA VAL A 183 -0.41 -9.49 14.78
C VAL A 183 -1.71 -9.49 15.59
N PRO A 184 -2.61 -10.48 15.46
CA PRO A 184 -3.83 -10.55 16.24
C PRO A 184 -3.57 -10.39 17.74
N GLY A 185 -4.31 -9.51 18.39
CA GLY A 185 -4.10 -9.17 19.81
C GLY A 185 -2.98 -8.16 20.07
N HIS A 186 -2.21 -7.75 19.08
CA HIS A 186 -1.31 -6.62 19.18
C HIS A 186 -2.13 -5.31 19.14
N LYS A 187 -1.94 -4.47 20.14
CA LYS A 187 -2.59 -3.16 20.16
C LYS A 187 -1.88 -2.26 19.17
N SER A 188 -2.44 -2.15 17.96
CA SER A 188 -1.87 -1.31 16.90
C SER A 188 -2.05 0.17 17.21
N CYS A 189 -1.08 0.96 16.81
CA CYS A 189 -1.23 2.41 16.75
C CYS A 189 -1.62 2.81 15.32
N ASP A 190 -2.87 3.21 15.13
CA ASP A 190 -3.28 3.94 13.93
C ASP A 190 -3.34 5.43 14.29
N PRO A 191 -2.36 6.26 13.87
CA PRO A 191 -2.32 7.67 14.26
C PRO A 191 -3.58 8.46 13.91
N ALA A 192 -4.29 8.04 12.85
CA ALA A 192 -5.53 8.68 12.42
C ALA A 192 -6.71 8.28 13.32
N ASN A 193 -6.82 6.99 13.68
CA ASN A 193 -7.93 6.45 14.47
C ASN A 193 -7.71 6.57 15.97
N ASP A 194 -6.45 6.52 16.44
CA ASP A 194 -6.12 6.55 17.87
C ASP A 194 -6.02 7.98 18.44
N GLY A 195 -6.40 8.99 17.63
CA GLY A 195 -6.41 10.38 18.08
C GLY A 195 -5.01 11.00 18.23
N LEU A 196 -3.95 10.32 17.81
CA LEU A 196 -2.58 10.83 17.93
C LEU A 196 -2.40 12.16 17.21
N VAL A 197 -2.93 12.30 15.98
CA VAL A 197 -2.86 13.54 15.21
C VAL A 197 -3.54 14.68 15.97
N GLN A 198 -4.70 14.43 16.56
CA GLN A 198 -5.43 15.42 17.36
C GLN A 198 -4.69 15.77 18.66
N ALA A 199 -4.08 14.78 19.31
CA ALA A 199 -3.28 14.98 20.51
C ALA A 199 -2.02 15.82 20.22
N LEU A 200 -1.39 15.61 19.05
CA LEU A 200 -0.23 16.39 18.62
C LEU A 200 -0.61 17.83 18.28
N GLN A 201 -1.77 18.07 17.66
CA GLN A 201 -2.22 19.42 17.29
C GLN A 201 -2.31 20.39 18.47
N LYS A 202 -2.55 19.88 19.68
CA LYS A 202 -2.68 20.67 20.92
C LYS A 202 -1.35 20.89 21.64
N LYS A 203 -0.23 20.40 21.12
CA LYS A 203 1.08 20.41 21.79
C LYS A 203 2.05 21.35 21.09
N SER A 204 2.98 21.91 21.87
CA SER A 204 4.18 22.50 21.29
C SER A 204 5.01 21.44 20.57
N ILE A 205 5.92 21.85 19.68
CA ILE A 205 6.81 20.91 18.99
C ILE A 205 7.65 20.10 19.99
N ALA A 206 8.11 20.72 21.07
CA ALA A 206 8.90 20.05 22.10
C ALA A 206 8.07 18.99 22.86
N ASP A 207 6.84 19.32 23.28
CA ASP A 207 5.94 18.40 23.96
C ASP A 207 5.48 17.27 23.03
N ALA A 208 5.25 17.58 21.75
CA ALA A 208 4.94 16.60 20.73
C ALA A 208 6.11 15.62 20.52
N ASN A 209 7.36 16.11 20.51
CA ASN A 209 8.53 15.25 20.42
C ASN A 209 8.62 14.29 21.61
N ASN A 210 8.49 14.80 22.83
CA ASN A 210 8.54 13.97 24.04
C ASN A 210 7.44 12.90 24.02
N HIS A 211 6.23 13.27 23.62
CA HIS A 211 5.10 12.34 23.51
C HIS A 211 5.36 11.26 22.46
N VAL A 212 5.83 11.64 21.29
CA VAL A 212 6.14 10.68 20.20
C VAL A 212 7.28 9.74 20.61
N ARG A 213 8.34 10.27 21.24
CA ARG A 213 9.45 9.43 21.74
C ARG A 213 8.99 8.42 22.79
N SER A 214 8.12 8.81 23.71
CA SER A 214 7.55 7.88 24.69
C SER A 214 6.75 6.74 24.04
N ILE A 215 6.07 7.02 22.91
CA ILE A 215 5.32 6.01 22.16
C ILE A 215 6.28 5.10 21.39
N ILE A 216 7.19 5.66 20.59
CA ILE A 216 8.10 4.90 19.71
C ILE A 216 9.03 3.98 20.51
N ASN A 217 9.48 4.42 21.69
CA ASN A 217 10.34 3.61 22.57
C ASN A 217 9.60 2.43 23.21
N ASN A 218 8.30 2.36 23.07
CA ASN A 218 7.52 1.19 23.46
C ASN A 218 7.78 0.06 22.44
N ASN A 219 8.39 -1.02 22.91
CA ASN A 219 8.75 -2.19 22.07
C ASN A 219 7.56 -2.98 21.50
N ASN A 220 6.35 -2.54 21.73
CA ASN A 220 5.13 -3.21 21.27
C ASN A 220 4.66 -2.74 19.87
N PHE A 221 5.30 -1.76 19.26
CA PHE A 221 4.93 -1.28 17.95
C PHE A 221 5.73 -1.96 16.84
N THR A 222 5.05 -2.26 15.74
CA THR A 222 5.68 -2.73 14.50
C THR A 222 6.51 -1.61 13.86
N LYS A 223 7.37 -1.96 12.91
CA LYS A 223 8.12 -0.98 12.13
C LYS A 223 7.19 -0.02 11.39
N LEU A 224 6.12 -0.55 10.76
CA LEU A 224 5.11 0.24 10.07
C LEU A 224 4.44 1.25 11.01
N GLU A 225 4.00 0.81 12.18
CA GLU A 225 3.36 1.69 13.16
C GLU A 225 4.30 2.81 13.64
N ARG A 226 5.58 2.50 13.87
CA ARG A 226 6.60 3.51 14.19
C ARG A 226 6.77 4.53 13.07
N GLN A 227 6.80 4.07 11.81
CA GLN A 227 6.87 4.96 10.65
C GLN A 227 5.60 5.83 10.52
N MET A 228 4.41 5.28 10.76
CA MET A 228 3.15 6.04 10.76
C MET A 228 3.15 7.12 11.85
N ILE A 229 3.64 6.81 13.05
CA ILE A 229 3.76 7.76 14.17
C ILE A 229 4.72 8.89 13.79
N LEU A 230 5.88 8.57 13.24
CA LEU A 230 6.86 9.57 12.78
C LEU A 230 6.32 10.44 11.66
N SER A 231 5.58 9.87 10.72
CA SER A 231 4.92 10.60 9.63
C SER A 231 3.90 11.61 10.17
N ALA A 232 3.08 11.19 11.14
CA ALA A 232 2.13 12.09 11.81
C ALA A 232 2.86 13.24 12.54
N TYR A 233 3.98 12.94 13.19
CA TYR A 233 4.81 13.94 13.86
C TYR A 233 5.50 14.89 12.87
N ALA A 234 6.05 14.39 11.79
CA ALA A 234 6.61 15.25 10.73
C ALA A 234 5.55 16.22 10.17
N GLY A 235 4.32 15.73 9.95
CA GLY A 235 3.19 16.55 9.55
C GLY A 235 2.85 17.64 10.57
N HIS A 236 2.93 17.36 11.88
CA HIS A 236 2.75 18.35 12.94
C HIS A 236 3.86 19.41 12.93
N VAL A 237 5.14 19.00 12.86
CA VAL A 237 6.29 19.90 12.80
C VAL A 237 6.20 20.83 11.58
N ARG A 238 5.83 20.32 10.41
CA ARG A 238 5.65 21.12 9.20
C ARG A 238 4.55 22.16 9.34
N ARG A 239 3.37 21.79 9.81
CA ARG A 239 2.23 22.72 10.01
C ARG A 239 2.59 23.85 10.96
N ASN A 240 3.42 23.58 11.96
CA ASN A 240 3.87 24.57 12.93
C ASN A 240 5.18 25.25 12.55
N LYS A 241 5.60 25.15 11.27
CA LYS A 241 6.83 25.78 10.74
C LYS A 241 8.07 25.43 11.59
N GLY A 242 8.15 24.19 12.05
CA GLY A 242 9.25 23.72 12.89
C GLY A 242 10.59 23.68 12.15
N PRO A 243 11.70 23.49 12.90
CA PRO A 243 13.06 23.56 12.35
C PRO A 243 13.29 22.49 11.27
N ILE A 244 13.88 22.88 10.13
CA ILE A 244 14.27 21.97 9.05
C ILE A 244 15.19 20.84 9.54
N PRO A 245 16.19 21.07 10.40
CA PRO A 245 17.02 20.00 10.94
C PRO A 245 16.22 18.92 11.68
N LEU A 246 15.15 19.30 12.39
CA LEU A 246 14.27 18.37 13.07
C LEU A 246 13.48 17.51 12.08
N LEU A 247 12.93 18.12 11.02
CA LEU A 247 12.25 17.39 9.96
C LEU A 247 13.18 16.38 9.27
N ARG A 248 14.41 16.79 8.97
CA ARG A 248 15.44 15.90 8.43
C ARG A 248 15.71 14.71 9.34
N ALA A 249 15.85 14.96 10.65
CA ALA A 249 16.07 13.89 11.63
C ALA A 249 14.89 12.90 11.66
N ILE A 250 13.64 13.40 11.66
CA ILE A 250 12.43 12.57 11.66
C ILE A 250 12.36 11.70 10.40
N TYR A 251 12.56 12.28 9.22
CA TYR A 251 12.52 11.55 7.96
C TYR A 251 13.67 10.55 7.83
N THR A 252 14.87 10.91 8.28
CA THR A 252 16.02 9.99 8.34
C THR A 252 15.72 8.78 9.24
N GLU A 253 15.16 9.01 10.41
CA GLU A 253 14.74 7.93 11.31
C GLU A 253 13.65 7.06 10.68
N MET A 254 12.64 7.67 10.07
CA MET A 254 11.56 6.94 9.39
C MET A 254 12.10 6.04 8.27
N ARG A 255 13.03 6.52 7.45
CA ARG A 255 13.72 5.74 6.42
C ARG A 255 14.51 4.57 7.02
N ASN A 256 15.21 4.79 8.13
CA ASN A 256 16.09 3.78 8.74
C ASN A 256 15.34 2.66 9.47
N ILE A 257 14.09 2.88 9.89
CA ILE A 257 13.27 1.85 10.55
C ILE A 257 13.00 0.68 9.61
N ASP A 258 12.61 0.96 8.38
CA ASP A 258 12.43 -0.03 7.32
C ASP A 258 12.72 0.61 5.96
N PRO A 259 13.95 0.46 5.44
CA PRO A 259 14.36 1.08 4.19
C PRO A 259 13.58 0.64 2.95
N LYS A 260 12.89 -0.50 3.01
CA LYS A 260 12.12 -1.05 1.88
C LYS A 260 10.66 -0.62 1.90
N SER A 261 10.21 0.07 2.93
CA SER A 261 8.82 0.48 3.09
C SER A 261 8.45 1.69 2.21
N SER A 262 7.16 1.85 1.94
CA SER A 262 6.61 3.03 1.28
C SER A 262 6.86 4.32 2.07
N TYR A 263 6.92 4.23 3.39
CA TYR A 263 7.25 5.36 4.25
C TYR A 263 8.73 5.77 4.14
N ALA A 264 9.63 4.82 3.90
CA ALA A 264 11.03 5.12 3.63
C ALA A 264 11.20 5.87 2.30
N ALA A 265 10.55 5.41 1.23
CA ALA A 265 10.55 6.08 -0.06
C ALA A 265 9.95 7.51 0.03
N TYR A 266 8.83 7.67 0.75
CA TYR A 266 8.27 8.99 1.03
C TYR A 266 9.24 9.89 1.80
N ALA A 267 9.91 9.35 2.83
CA ALA A 267 10.86 10.10 3.64
C ALA A 267 12.08 10.55 2.82
N GLU A 268 12.56 9.72 1.91
CA GLU A 268 13.69 10.05 1.03
C GLU A 268 13.32 11.19 0.08
N GLY A 269 12.18 11.10 -0.60
CA GLY A 269 11.67 12.19 -1.43
C GLY A 269 11.42 13.47 -0.64
N ALA A 270 10.95 13.39 0.60
CA ALA A 270 10.76 14.55 1.47
C ALA A 270 12.10 15.20 1.89
N ILE A 271 13.15 14.42 2.12
CA ILE A 271 14.49 14.93 2.40
C ILE A 271 15.03 15.69 1.20
N GLU A 272 14.89 15.13 0.01
CA GLU A 272 15.40 15.73 -1.22
C GLU A 272 14.66 17.02 -1.60
N LEU A 273 13.33 17.01 -1.54
CA LEU A 273 12.52 18.11 -2.04
C LEU A 273 12.34 19.27 -1.05
N TRP A 274 12.36 19.01 0.26
CA TRP A 274 11.91 20.00 1.25
C TRP A 274 12.93 20.33 2.31
N VAL A 275 13.94 19.50 2.44
CA VAL A 275 14.94 19.61 3.51
C VAL A 275 16.31 19.96 2.97
N VAL A 276 16.57 19.75 1.69
CA VAL A 276 17.72 20.34 1.00
C VAL A 276 17.34 21.79 0.66
N PRO A 277 18.07 22.80 1.15
CA PRO A 277 17.89 24.15 0.66
C PRO A 277 18.11 24.10 -0.85
N HIS A 278 17.09 24.39 -1.65
CA HIS A 278 17.37 24.84 -3.01
C HIS A 278 18.23 26.09 -2.82
N GLU A 279 19.46 26.05 -3.26
CA GLU A 279 20.19 27.28 -3.53
C GLU A 279 19.30 28.05 -4.49
N VAL A 280 18.64 29.06 -3.95
CA VAL A 280 17.87 29.98 -4.78
C VAL A 280 18.92 30.59 -5.68
N ASP A 281 18.91 30.20 -6.94
CA ASP A 281 19.76 30.83 -7.95
C ASP A 281 19.36 32.33 -8.02
N THR A 282 20.03 33.09 -7.17
CA THR A 282 19.85 34.56 -7.12
C THR A 282 20.40 35.25 -8.37
N SER A 283 20.97 34.48 -9.32
CA SER A 283 21.42 34.98 -10.63
C SER A 283 20.31 35.15 -11.66
N ALA A 284 19.10 34.63 -11.36
CA ALA A 284 17.96 34.82 -12.24
C ALA A 284 17.56 36.31 -12.24
N LYS A 285 17.96 37.02 -13.32
CA LYS A 285 17.51 38.41 -13.57
C LYS A 285 16.00 38.48 -13.45
N PRO A 286 15.45 39.51 -12.75
CA PRO A 286 14.02 39.72 -12.72
C PRO A 286 13.47 39.78 -14.16
N ARG A 287 12.41 39.02 -14.42
CA ARG A 287 11.72 39.13 -15.71
C ARG A 287 11.27 40.57 -15.89
N PRO A 288 11.56 41.20 -17.06
CA PRO A 288 11.03 42.53 -17.31
C PRO A 288 9.48 42.47 -17.22
N ASP A 289 8.95 43.39 -16.47
CA ASP A 289 7.51 43.58 -16.37
C ASP A 289 6.94 43.69 -17.78
N LYS A 290 5.94 42.86 -18.07
CA LYS A 290 5.15 43.02 -19.30
C LYS A 290 4.43 44.38 -19.19
N GLU A 291 4.89 45.32 -20.01
CA GLU A 291 4.16 46.57 -20.26
C GLU A 291 2.71 46.20 -20.59
N LYS A 292 1.81 46.82 -19.86
CA LYS A 292 0.38 46.80 -20.16
C LYS A 292 0.19 47.48 -21.50
N GLU A 293 -0.07 46.73 -22.56
CA GLU A 293 -0.67 47.27 -23.79
C GLU A 293 -2.07 47.74 -23.44
N ASP A 294 -2.19 49.06 -23.30
CA ASP A 294 -3.46 49.75 -23.27
C ASP A 294 -4.15 49.53 -24.63
N SER A 295 -5.21 48.72 -24.59
CA SER A 295 -6.09 48.58 -25.75
C SER A 295 -6.96 49.85 -25.85
N GLU A 296 -6.52 50.82 -26.68
CA GLU A 296 -7.39 51.85 -27.24
C GLU A 296 -8.49 51.20 -28.08
N LYS A 297 -9.71 51.38 -27.65
CA LYS A 297 -10.89 51.13 -28.49
C LYS A 297 -11.06 52.30 -29.42
N PRO A 298 -11.14 52.10 -30.74
CA PRO A 298 -11.69 53.13 -31.63
C PRO A 298 -13.24 53.07 -31.53
N GLY A 299 -13.84 54.14 -31.11
CA GLY A 299 -15.25 54.37 -31.30
C GLY A 299 -15.54 54.75 -32.78
N ASN A 300 -16.53 54.06 -33.34
CA ASN A 300 -17.60 54.68 -34.19
C ASN A 300 -18.66 53.60 -34.39
#